data_9399092c14658a34e08ac1cf72b8d714
#
_entry.id   9399092c14658a34e08ac1cf72b8d714
#
_cell.length_a   1.000
_cell.length_b   1.000
_cell.length_c   1.000
_cell.angle_alpha   90.00
_cell.angle_beta   90.00
_cell.angle_gamma   90.00
#
_symmetry.space_group_name_H-M   'P 1'
#
loop_
_entity.id
_entity.type
_entity.pdbx_description
1 polymer ?
#
loop_
_entity_poly.entity_id
_entity_poly.type
_entity_poly.pdbx_seq_one_letter_code
_entity_poly.pdbx_strand_id
1 'polypeptide(L)'
;MDYLKLDGCNADIKDYDTGYPAMEAALNATGFPIAYSCSWPAYQEDSKMKPNYAAIAASCNLWRNWDDIDDSWSSVYSIIQWFGDNQDRLSPFHGPGHWNDPDMVSELWKAVCPRNPCVSASADRGG
;
A
#
# COMPACT_ATOMS: atom_id res chain seq x y z
N MET A 1 -0.66 -16.29 -9.39
CA MET A 1 -0.28 -15.06 -8.60
C MET A 1 -1.57 -14.46 -8.10
N ASP A 2 -1.71 -14.30 -6.79
CA ASP A 2 -2.99 -13.89 -6.17
C ASP A 2 -2.94 -12.46 -5.62
N TYR A 3 -1.75 -11.86 -5.63
CA TYR A 3 -1.48 -10.52 -5.14
C TYR A 3 -0.37 -9.85 -5.96
N LEU A 4 -0.58 -8.59 -6.33
CA LEU A 4 0.41 -7.75 -6.99
C LEU A 4 0.49 -6.40 -6.28
N LYS A 5 1.69 -6.01 -5.83
CA LYS A 5 1.97 -4.62 -5.43
C LYS A 5 2.69 -3.93 -6.59
N LEU A 6 2.17 -2.80 -7.02
CA LEU A 6 2.81 -1.92 -8.00
C LEU A 6 3.36 -0.70 -7.26
N ASP A 7 4.68 -0.55 -7.33
CA ASP A 7 5.37 0.61 -6.79
C ASP A 7 5.56 1.70 -7.84
N GLY A 8 5.80 2.94 -7.40
CA GLY A 8 5.93 4.11 -8.26
C GLY A 8 7.33 4.33 -8.84
N CYS A 9 8.24 3.33 -8.73
CA CYS A 9 9.62 3.45 -9.14
C CYS A 9 9.77 3.77 -10.63
N ASN A 10 10.63 4.76 -10.94
CA ASN A 10 11.00 5.14 -12.31
C ASN A 10 9.83 5.66 -13.19
N ALA A 11 8.71 6.05 -12.61
CA ALA A 11 7.60 6.69 -13.31
C ALA A 11 7.47 8.15 -12.85
N ASP A 12 7.02 9.02 -13.75
CA ASP A 12 6.68 10.39 -13.38
C ASP A 12 5.35 10.39 -12.62
N ILE A 13 5.31 11.09 -11.51
CA ILE A 13 4.12 11.15 -10.63
C ILE A 13 2.85 11.63 -11.35
N LYS A 14 3.00 12.50 -12.36
CA LYS A 14 1.87 12.97 -13.17
C LYS A 14 1.21 11.86 -13.99
N ASP A 15 1.92 10.75 -14.24
CA ASP A 15 1.41 9.64 -15.02
C ASP A 15 0.67 8.60 -14.15
N TYR A 16 0.67 8.77 -12.81
CA TYR A 16 0.04 7.82 -11.89
C TYR A 16 -1.47 7.72 -12.07
N ASP A 17 -2.14 8.87 -12.28
CA ASP A 17 -3.60 8.92 -12.46
C ASP A 17 -4.08 8.15 -13.71
N THR A 18 -3.17 7.79 -14.61
CA THR A 18 -3.46 6.97 -15.79
C THR A 18 -2.80 5.59 -15.72
N GLY A 19 -1.59 5.50 -15.16
CA GLY A 19 -0.80 4.27 -15.13
C GLY A 19 -1.39 3.21 -14.19
N TYR A 20 -1.80 3.59 -12.97
CA TYR A 20 -2.41 2.65 -12.03
C TYR A 20 -3.76 2.09 -12.52
N PRO A 21 -4.70 2.90 -13.05
CA PRO A 21 -5.91 2.36 -13.67
C PRO A 21 -5.65 1.50 -14.91
N ALA A 22 -4.63 1.81 -15.72
CA ALA A 22 -4.27 0.99 -16.87
C ALA A 22 -3.76 -0.40 -16.43
N MET A 23 -2.98 -0.48 -15.33
CA MET A 23 -2.54 -1.75 -14.76
C MET A 23 -3.73 -2.55 -14.20
N GLU A 24 -4.65 -1.91 -13.50
CA GLU A 24 -5.89 -2.55 -13.01
C GLU A 24 -6.67 -3.19 -14.17
N ALA A 25 -6.90 -2.43 -15.24
CA ALA A 25 -7.59 -2.95 -16.42
C ALA A 25 -6.85 -4.15 -17.04
N ALA A 26 -5.52 -4.12 -17.10
CA ALA A 26 -4.70 -5.23 -17.59
C ALA A 26 -4.80 -6.47 -16.69
N LEU A 27 -4.79 -6.29 -15.37
CA LEU A 27 -4.95 -7.38 -14.40
C LEU A 27 -6.34 -8.03 -14.54
N ASN A 28 -7.39 -7.23 -14.63
CA ASN A 28 -8.76 -7.74 -14.82
C ASN A 28 -8.93 -8.48 -16.12
N ALA A 29 -8.25 -8.05 -17.20
CA ALA A 29 -8.28 -8.72 -18.50
C ALA A 29 -7.67 -10.14 -18.48
N THR A 30 -6.88 -10.47 -17.44
CA THR A 30 -6.34 -11.85 -17.29
C THR A 30 -7.41 -12.86 -16.89
N GLY A 31 -8.53 -12.43 -16.33
CA GLY A 31 -9.58 -13.28 -15.77
C GLY A 31 -9.22 -13.96 -14.44
N PHE A 32 -8.05 -13.66 -13.86
CA PHE A 32 -7.64 -14.18 -12.57
C PHE A 32 -7.97 -13.19 -11.44
N PRO A 33 -8.44 -13.66 -10.26
CA PRO A 33 -8.69 -12.80 -9.11
C PRO A 33 -7.35 -12.42 -8.47
N ILE A 34 -6.82 -11.25 -8.83
CA ILE A 34 -5.56 -10.71 -8.32
C ILE A 34 -5.87 -9.52 -7.41
N ALA A 35 -5.48 -9.59 -6.14
CA ALA A 35 -5.55 -8.44 -5.25
C ALA A 35 -4.48 -7.43 -5.65
N TYR A 36 -4.90 -6.22 -6.01
CA TYR A 36 -4.02 -5.18 -6.51
C TYR A 36 -3.72 -4.14 -5.44
N SER A 37 -2.44 -4.02 -5.08
CA SER A 37 -1.92 -3.03 -4.13
C SER A 37 -1.18 -1.92 -4.86
N CYS A 38 -1.48 -0.68 -4.49
CA CYS A 38 -0.97 0.51 -5.16
C CYS A 38 -0.16 1.38 -4.20
N SER A 39 1.01 1.83 -4.61
CA SER A 39 1.76 2.88 -3.89
C SER A 39 1.38 4.30 -4.35
N TRP A 40 0.36 4.42 -5.16
CA TRP A 40 -0.11 5.65 -5.81
C TRP A 40 -0.28 6.84 -4.85
N PRO A 41 -1.11 6.78 -3.78
CA PRO A 41 -1.30 7.95 -2.94
C PRO A 41 -0.04 8.31 -2.13
N ALA A 42 0.77 7.35 -1.68
CA ALA A 42 1.97 7.64 -0.88
C ALA A 42 2.94 8.58 -1.62
N TYR A 43 3.23 8.31 -2.88
CA TYR A 43 4.09 9.17 -3.69
C TYR A 43 3.48 10.55 -3.95
N GLN A 44 2.16 10.63 -4.13
CA GLN A 44 1.49 11.92 -4.32
C GLN A 44 1.50 12.75 -3.02
N GLU A 45 1.29 12.13 -1.86
CA GLU A 45 1.39 12.78 -0.55
C GLU A 45 2.81 13.32 -0.31
N ASP A 46 3.84 12.50 -0.54
CA ASP A 46 5.25 12.91 -0.42
C ASP A 46 5.57 14.12 -1.31
N SER A 47 5.05 14.12 -2.52
CA SER A 47 5.19 15.23 -3.48
C SER A 47 4.24 16.40 -3.22
N LYS A 48 3.49 16.39 -2.11
CA LYS A 48 2.50 17.42 -1.74
C LYS A 48 1.40 17.62 -2.78
N MET A 49 1.15 16.61 -3.58
CA MET A 49 -0.03 16.53 -4.43
C MET A 49 -1.22 16.02 -3.61
N LYS A 50 -2.41 16.31 -4.06
CA LYS A 50 -3.62 15.83 -3.40
C LYS A 50 -4.13 14.57 -4.10
N PRO A 51 -4.02 13.37 -3.49
CA PRO A 51 -4.51 12.13 -4.09
C PRO A 51 -6.01 12.15 -4.32
N ASN A 52 -6.44 11.58 -5.44
CA ASN A 52 -7.86 11.33 -5.72
C ASN A 52 -8.26 9.96 -5.18
N TYR A 53 -8.62 9.89 -3.90
CA TYR A 53 -8.99 8.64 -3.24
C TYR A 53 -10.21 7.94 -3.86
N ALA A 54 -11.10 8.65 -4.53
CA ALA A 54 -12.21 8.03 -5.25
C ALA A 54 -11.70 7.21 -6.45
N ALA A 55 -10.77 7.76 -7.23
CA ALA A 55 -10.14 7.05 -8.34
C ALA A 55 -9.27 5.90 -7.86
N ILE A 56 -8.53 6.09 -6.77
CA ILE A 56 -7.68 5.06 -6.15
C ILE A 56 -8.52 3.87 -5.68
N ALA A 57 -9.60 4.11 -4.94
CA ALA A 57 -10.51 3.07 -4.47
C ALA A 57 -11.26 2.35 -5.61
N ALA A 58 -11.46 3.01 -6.75
CA ALA A 58 -12.04 2.38 -7.93
C ALA A 58 -11.07 1.42 -8.65
N SER A 59 -9.76 1.63 -8.50
CA SER A 59 -8.74 0.87 -9.22
C SER A 59 -7.96 -0.11 -8.35
N CYS A 60 -7.80 0.17 -7.06
CA CYS A 60 -6.92 -0.60 -6.17
C CYS A 60 -7.71 -1.28 -5.05
N ASN A 61 -7.32 -2.51 -4.68
CA ASN A 61 -7.90 -3.21 -3.54
C ASN A 61 -7.30 -2.76 -2.21
N LEU A 62 -6.04 -2.30 -2.23
CA LEU A 62 -5.41 -1.64 -1.11
C LEU A 62 -4.34 -0.66 -1.61
N TRP A 63 -3.99 0.32 -0.79
CA TRP A 63 -3.03 1.34 -1.18
C TRP A 63 -2.24 1.90 -0.01
N ARG A 64 -0.94 2.11 -0.24
CA ARG A 64 -0.06 2.79 0.70
C ARG A 64 -0.40 4.28 0.72
N ASN A 65 -0.59 4.81 1.91
CA ASN A 65 -1.00 6.19 2.10
C ASN A 65 0.15 7.11 2.44
N TRP A 66 1.16 6.62 3.16
CA TRP A 66 2.19 7.45 3.77
C TRP A 66 3.55 6.73 3.75
N ASP A 67 4.48 7.21 4.55
CA ASP A 67 5.87 6.82 4.65
C ASP A 67 6.08 5.32 4.95
N ASP A 68 7.26 4.83 4.65
CA ASP A 68 7.66 3.46 4.96
C ASP A 68 7.92 3.31 6.46
N ILE A 69 7.59 2.13 6.97
CA ILE A 69 7.83 1.80 8.37
C ILE A 69 9.27 1.37 8.59
N ASP A 70 9.96 2.04 9.52
CA ASP A 70 11.28 1.65 9.99
C ASP A 70 11.19 0.88 11.31
N ASP A 71 12.24 0.13 11.64
CA ASP A 71 12.38 -0.60 12.90
C ASP A 71 12.62 0.36 14.09
N SER A 72 11.67 1.26 14.31
CA SER A 72 11.67 2.20 15.42
C SER A 72 10.26 2.57 15.84
N TRP A 73 10.06 2.78 17.15
CA TRP A 73 8.77 3.25 17.67
C TRP A 73 8.38 4.62 17.11
N SER A 74 9.35 5.50 16.85
CA SER A 74 9.08 6.82 16.27
C SER A 74 8.48 6.73 14.86
N SER A 75 8.95 5.80 14.03
CA SER A 75 8.39 5.54 12.70
C SER A 75 6.96 5.00 12.80
N VAL A 76 6.74 3.96 13.61
CA VAL A 76 5.40 3.41 13.85
C VAL A 76 4.43 4.48 14.33
N TYR A 77 4.86 5.29 15.33
CA TYR A 77 4.03 6.33 15.91
C TYR A 77 3.69 7.44 14.90
N SER A 78 4.65 7.86 14.06
CA SER A 78 4.41 8.87 13.02
C SER A 78 3.34 8.43 12.02
N ILE A 79 3.35 7.15 11.63
CA ILE A 79 2.35 6.59 10.72
C ILE A 79 0.97 6.57 11.39
N ILE A 80 0.88 6.10 12.64
CA ILE A 80 -0.38 6.10 13.40
C ILE A 80 -0.93 7.52 13.53
N GLN A 81 -0.08 8.48 13.86
CA GLN A 81 -0.48 9.87 13.98
C GLN A 81 -0.98 10.44 12.66
N TRP A 82 -0.25 10.18 11.56
CA TRP A 82 -0.66 10.63 10.24
C TRP A 82 -2.04 10.09 9.85
N PHE A 83 -2.32 8.80 10.11
CA PHE A 83 -3.63 8.20 9.88
C PHE A 83 -4.71 8.84 10.74
N GLY A 84 -4.42 9.13 12.02
CA GLY A 84 -5.32 9.83 12.93
C GLY A 84 -5.68 11.22 12.41
N ASP A 85 -4.68 11.99 11.98
CA ASP A 85 -4.86 13.36 11.48
C ASP A 85 -5.60 13.42 10.13
N ASN A 86 -5.58 12.33 9.36
CA ASN A 86 -6.19 12.25 8.04
C ASN A 86 -7.44 11.35 7.97
N GLN A 87 -7.93 10.82 9.09
CA GLN A 87 -9.03 9.85 9.12
C GLN A 87 -10.29 10.32 8.38
N ASP A 88 -10.67 11.59 8.51
CA ASP A 88 -11.87 12.14 7.86
C ASP A 88 -11.77 12.12 6.33
N ARG A 89 -10.55 12.23 5.81
CA ARG A 89 -10.24 12.16 4.38
C ARG A 89 -10.17 10.73 3.86
N LEU A 90 -9.74 9.79 4.69
CA LEU A 90 -9.48 8.41 4.31
C LEU A 90 -10.68 7.48 4.50
N SER A 91 -11.43 7.68 5.60
CA SER A 91 -12.55 6.80 6.00
C SER A 91 -13.64 6.64 4.92
N PRO A 92 -14.00 7.66 4.12
CA PRO A 92 -15.03 7.49 3.10
C PRO A 92 -14.68 6.50 1.99
N PHE A 93 -13.40 6.19 1.82
CA PHE A 93 -12.88 5.32 0.75
C PHE A 93 -12.39 3.97 1.25
N HIS A 94 -12.56 3.69 2.55
CA HIS A 94 -12.09 2.48 3.21
C HIS A 94 -13.25 1.53 3.50
N GLY A 95 -13.13 0.27 3.09
CA GLY A 95 -14.16 -0.73 3.32
C GLY A 95 -13.87 -2.05 2.60
N PRO A 96 -14.82 -3.01 2.59
CA PRO A 96 -14.63 -4.29 1.93
C PRO A 96 -14.22 -4.13 0.46
N GLY A 97 -13.06 -4.70 0.11
CA GLY A 97 -12.48 -4.63 -1.23
C GLY A 97 -11.55 -3.44 -1.49
N HIS A 98 -11.49 -2.45 -0.57
CA HIS A 98 -10.60 -1.29 -0.70
C HIS A 98 -10.07 -0.86 0.66
N TRP A 99 -8.76 -1.00 0.88
CA TRP A 99 -8.15 -0.82 2.19
C TRP A 99 -7.02 0.19 2.17
N ASN A 100 -7.04 1.09 3.14
CA ASN A 100 -5.87 1.89 3.46
C ASN A 100 -4.79 0.99 4.07
N ASP A 101 -3.56 1.10 3.58
CA ASP A 101 -2.42 0.30 4.02
C ASP A 101 -1.40 1.18 4.74
N PRO A 102 -1.21 0.98 6.07
CA PRO A 102 -0.22 1.74 6.85
C PRO A 102 1.21 1.25 6.68
N ASP A 103 1.42 0.20 5.94
CA ASP A 103 2.63 -0.54 5.62
C ASP A 103 2.67 -1.98 6.16
N MET A 104 3.67 -2.73 5.72
CA MET A 104 3.78 -4.16 5.98
C MET A 104 4.08 -4.48 7.46
N VAL A 105 3.23 -5.30 8.05
CA VAL A 105 3.32 -5.73 9.46
C VAL A 105 4.63 -6.47 9.80
N SER A 106 5.32 -7.02 8.81
CA SER A 106 6.60 -7.72 9.01
C SER A 106 7.69 -6.84 9.63
N GLU A 107 7.67 -5.55 9.37
CA GLU A 107 8.62 -4.62 9.97
C GLU A 107 8.28 -4.30 11.43
N LEU A 108 7.01 -4.20 11.78
CA LEU A 108 6.54 -4.08 13.17
C LEU A 108 6.98 -5.24 14.05
N TRP A 109 7.07 -6.46 13.49
CA TRP A 109 7.48 -7.64 14.25
C TRP A 109 8.95 -7.58 14.69
N LYS A 110 9.81 -6.99 13.89
CA LYS A 110 11.22 -6.78 14.25
C LYS A 110 11.36 -5.81 15.42
N ALA A 111 10.57 -4.74 15.43
CA ALA A 111 10.55 -3.74 16.50
C ALA A 111 10.03 -4.30 17.84
N VAL A 112 9.08 -5.23 17.79
CA VAL A 112 8.41 -5.78 18.99
C VAL A 112 9.10 -7.04 19.53
N CYS A 113 9.87 -7.78 18.71
CA CYS A 113 10.53 -9.02 19.10
C CYS A 113 12.04 -9.03 18.76
N PRO A 114 12.87 -8.23 19.43
CA PRO A 114 14.29 -8.09 19.08
C PRO A 114 15.16 -9.33 19.42
N ARG A 115 14.59 -10.43 19.90
CA ARG A 115 15.34 -11.60 20.39
C ARG A 115 15.00 -12.95 19.76
N ASN A 116 14.10 -13.02 18.79
CA ASN A 116 13.91 -14.25 18.03
C ASN A 116 14.21 -14.00 16.56
N PRO A 117 15.06 -14.81 15.91
CA PRO A 117 15.18 -14.80 14.47
C PRO A 117 13.83 -15.27 13.94
N CYS A 118 12.98 -14.32 13.54
CA CYS A 118 11.75 -14.65 12.85
C CYS A 118 12.13 -15.40 11.60
N VAL A 119 11.71 -16.65 11.54
CA VAL A 119 11.77 -17.48 10.35
C VAL A 119 11.05 -16.70 9.24
N SER A 120 11.83 -16.24 8.28
CA SER A 120 11.25 -15.79 7.01
C SER A 120 10.51 -17.00 6.45
N ALA A 121 9.21 -16.97 6.46
CA ALA A 121 8.40 -17.94 5.75
C ALA A 121 8.55 -17.68 4.25
N SER A 122 9.68 -18.07 3.69
CA SER A 122 9.79 -18.37 2.30
C SER A 122 8.87 -19.58 2.08
N ALA A 123 7.72 -19.36 1.47
CA ALA A 123 6.89 -20.44 0.99
C ALA A 123 7.63 -21.10 -0.18
N ASP A 124 8.55 -21.99 0.18
CA ASP A 124 9.11 -22.97 -0.74
C ASP A 124 7.99 -23.99 -1.03
N ARG A 125 7.29 -23.81 -2.11
CA ARG A 125 6.43 -24.84 -2.67
C ARG A 125 7.27 -25.66 -3.63
N GLY A 126 7.99 -26.61 -3.04
CA GLY A 126 8.59 -27.68 -3.78
C GLY A 126 7.54 -28.66 -4.31
N GLY A 127 7.78 -29.14 -5.53
CA GLY A 127 7.26 -30.37 -6.09
C GLY A 127 5.89 -30.30 -6.72
#